data_8972203027bc7ef5399b8aa8aebb5b15
#
_entry.id   8972203027bc7ef5399b8aa8aebb5b15
#
_cell.length_a   1.000
_cell.length_b   1.000
_cell.length_c   1.000
_cell.angle_alpha   90.00
_cell.angle_beta   90.00
_cell.angle_gamma   90.00
#
_symmetry.space_group_name_H-M   'P 1'
#
loop_
_entity.id
_entity.type
_entity.pdbx_description
1 polymer ?
#
loop_
_entity_poly.entity_id
_entity_poly.type
_entity_poly.pdbx_seq_one_letter_code
_entity_poly.pdbx_strand_id
1 'polypeptide(L)'
;MADSLRHQIEAGEIVVDEQLPTQAELVEKFDVARATVQRALKELQDEGYVESIQGKGVFARNWRKPTPAHANGAAQGVDSASVELDDAIAEAFEAEHITIDAYCLTAESLNAAIVPQVRRIHRGELTPSSIRVRLLRPSADAPLAIPRNVDDPEDPRPLERLAELIDVHARSLENLLADVAARDLVDDVAFEVKQVAITPVVKVYLINEMQGLIGYYAIKDNEVRLADGAVVKIWDVFGLGAKLYAQGDEQLAECREWFESLWTKIARSV
;
A
#
# COMPACT_ATOMS: atom_id res chain seq x y z
N MET A 1 -0.26 -16.68 -23.26
CA MET A 1 -1.73 -16.66 -23.21
C MET A 1 -2.22 -15.76 -22.09
N ALA A 2 -1.85 -15.99 -20.82
CA ALA A 2 -2.24 -15.08 -19.74
C ALA A 2 -1.86 -13.63 -20.05
N ASP A 3 -0.61 -13.37 -20.41
CA ASP A 3 -0.12 -12.05 -20.80
C ASP A 3 -0.89 -11.41 -21.96
N SER A 4 -1.31 -12.21 -22.94
CA SER A 4 -2.09 -11.73 -24.10
C SER A 4 -3.50 -11.30 -23.67
N LEU A 5 -4.17 -12.08 -22.82
CA LEU A 5 -5.49 -11.73 -22.29
C LEU A 5 -5.41 -10.54 -21.34
N ARG A 6 -4.36 -10.48 -20.50
CA ARG A 6 -4.08 -9.33 -19.62
C ARG A 6 -3.95 -8.04 -20.44
N HIS A 7 -3.13 -8.07 -21.48
CA HIS A 7 -2.94 -6.92 -22.37
C HIS A 7 -4.24 -6.49 -23.08
N GLN A 8 -5.07 -7.44 -23.51
CA GLN A 8 -6.38 -7.14 -24.13
C GLN A 8 -7.34 -6.46 -23.15
N ILE A 9 -7.35 -6.89 -21.88
CA ILE A 9 -8.16 -6.26 -20.81
C ILE A 9 -7.61 -4.85 -20.47
N GLU A 10 -6.30 -4.71 -20.35
CA GLU A 10 -5.64 -3.43 -20.06
C GLU A 10 -5.82 -2.40 -21.18
N ALA A 11 -5.77 -2.86 -22.44
CA ALA A 11 -6.01 -2.03 -23.62
C ALA A 11 -7.49 -1.70 -23.85
N GLY A 12 -8.42 -2.34 -23.09
CA GLY A 12 -9.86 -2.15 -23.27
C GLY A 12 -10.44 -2.87 -24.47
N GLU A 13 -9.70 -3.79 -25.08
CA GLU A 13 -10.19 -4.66 -26.17
C GLU A 13 -11.21 -5.68 -25.64
N ILE A 14 -11.05 -6.10 -24.38
CA ILE A 14 -12.05 -6.84 -23.61
C ILE A 14 -12.58 -5.86 -22.56
N VAL A 15 -13.88 -5.56 -22.65
CA VAL A 15 -14.51 -4.56 -21.78
C VAL A 15 -14.80 -5.17 -20.40
N VAL A 16 -14.76 -4.32 -19.35
CA VAL A 16 -15.14 -4.74 -17.99
C VAL A 16 -16.55 -5.32 -17.99
N ASP A 17 -16.74 -6.41 -17.24
CA ASP A 17 -17.96 -7.24 -17.18
C ASP A 17 -18.29 -8.01 -18.48
N GLU A 18 -17.44 -7.95 -19.49
CA GLU A 18 -17.55 -8.79 -20.68
C GLU A 18 -17.16 -10.23 -20.37
N GLN A 19 -17.94 -11.16 -20.91
CA GLN A 19 -17.65 -12.59 -20.78
C GLN A 19 -16.47 -12.97 -21.70
N LEU A 20 -15.43 -13.56 -21.10
CA LEU A 20 -14.33 -14.13 -21.86
C LEU A 20 -14.82 -15.34 -22.69
N PRO A 21 -14.13 -15.64 -23.80
CA PRO A 21 -14.39 -16.88 -24.55
C PRO A 21 -14.31 -18.10 -23.64
N THR A 22 -15.10 -19.12 -23.94
CA THR A 22 -15.11 -20.37 -23.17
C THR A 22 -13.74 -21.06 -23.19
N GLN A 23 -13.48 -21.94 -22.24
CA GLN A 23 -12.20 -22.68 -22.19
C GLN A 23 -11.95 -23.45 -23.50
N ALA A 24 -13.01 -23.94 -24.20
CA ALA A 24 -12.88 -24.64 -25.46
C ALA A 24 -12.43 -23.67 -26.57
N GLU A 25 -13.05 -22.50 -26.67
CA GLU A 25 -12.69 -21.46 -27.63
C GLU A 25 -11.28 -20.91 -27.37
N LEU A 26 -10.87 -20.78 -26.10
CA LEU A 26 -9.51 -20.37 -25.75
C LEU A 26 -8.47 -21.43 -26.12
N VAL A 27 -8.77 -22.72 -25.96
CA VAL A 27 -7.93 -23.83 -26.44
C VAL A 27 -7.71 -23.70 -27.95
N GLU A 28 -8.78 -23.47 -28.71
CA GLU A 28 -8.72 -23.33 -30.17
C GLU A 28 -8.00 -22.05 -30.61
N LYS A 29 -8.34 -20.92 -29.98
CA LYS A 29 -7.77 -19.60 -30.30
C LYS A 29 -6.26 -19.51 -30.06
N PHE A 30 -5.75 -20.13 -28.97
CA PHE A 30 -4.34 -20.06 -28.58
C PHE A 30 -3.55 -21.33 -28.92
N ASP A 31 -4.18 -22.37 -29.48
CA ASP A 31 -3.57 -23.66 -29.80
C ASP A 31 -2.77 -24.25 -28.61
N VAL A 32 -3.42 -24.31 -27.45
CA VAL A 32 -2.82 -24.80 -26.20
C VAL A 32 -3.68 -25.85 -25.52
N ALA A 33 -3.07 -26.71 -24.69
CA ALA A 33 -3.81 -27.71 -23.93
C ALA A 33 -4.79 -27.06 -22.93
N ARG A 34 -5.92 -27.73 -22.67
CA ARG A 34 -6.96 -27.28 -21.72
C ARG A 34 -6.38 -26.97 -20.32
N ALA A 35 -5.41 -27.77 -19.86
CA ALA A 35 -4.72 -27.51 -18.58
C ALA A 35 -3.97 -26.18 -18.58
N THR A 36 -3.41 -25.77 -19.73
CA THR A 36 -2.73 -24.46 -19.87
C THR A 36 -3.74 -23.31 -19.82
N VAL A 37 -4.92 -23.48 -20.44
CA VAL A 37 -6.01 -22.50 -20.36
C VAL A 37 -6.49 -22.33 -18.92
N GLN A 38 -6.72 -23.44 -18.19
CA GLN A 38 -7.15 -23.40 -16.79
C GLN A 38 -6.12 -22.70 -15.90
N ARG A 39 -4.84 -22.98 -16.10
CA ARG A 39 -3.75 -22.35 -15.36
C ARG A 39 -3.68 -20.84 -15.63
N ALA A 40 -3.80 -20.43 -16.87
CA ALA A 40 -3.78 -19.03 -17.26
C ALA A 40 -5.01 -18.25 -16.77
N LEU A 41 -6.21 -18.85 -16.83
CA LEU A 41 -7.42 -18.24 -16.27
C LEU A 41 -7.36 -18.13 -14.76
N LYS A 42 -6.76 -19.12 -14.09
CA LYS A 42 -6.53 -19.05 -12.65
C LYS A 42 -5.54 -17.94 -12.29
N GLU A 43 -4.44 -17.80 -13.03
CA GLU A 43 -3.47 -16.72 -12.88
C GLU A 43 -4.14 -15.35 -13.03
N LEU A 44 -4.92 -15.14 -14.09
CA LEU A 44 -5.68 -13.89 -14.30
C LEU A 44 -6.75 -13.64 -13.21
N GLN A 45 -7.33 -14.71 -12.65
CA GLN A 45 -8.28 -14.61 -11.57
C GLN A 45 -7.58 -14.24 -10.26
N ASP A 46 -6.43 -14.86 -9.98
CA ASP A 46 -5.59 -14.58 -8.82
C ASP A 46 -5.04 -13.13 -8.88
N GLU A 47 -4.81 -12.59 -10.07
CA GLU A 47 -4.40 -11.21 -10.35
C GLU A 47 -5.58 -10.20 -10.42
N GLY A 48 -6.83 -10.67 -10.30
CA GLY A 48 -8.02 -9.81 -10.29
C GLY A 48 -8.49 -9.30 -11.66
N TYR A 49 -7.90 -9.77 -12.77
CA TYR A 49 -8.32 -9.41 -14.12
C TYR A 49 -9.63 -10.06 -14.56
N VAL A 50 -9.95 -11.24 -14.01
CA VAL A 50 -11.16 -11.96 -14.35
C VAL A 50 -11.83 -12.58 -13.13
N GLU A 51 -13.13 -12.82 -13.21
CA GLU A 51 -13.91 -13.56 -12.22
C GLU A 51 -14.60 -14.75 -12.85
N SER A 52 -14.56 -15.91 -12.17
CA SER A 52 -15.30 -17.10 -12.57
C SER A 52 -16.63 -17.17 -11.84
N ILE A 53 -17.75 -17.07 -12.57
CA ILE A 53 -19.10 -17.20 -12.02
C ILE A 53 -19.60 -18.58 -12.36
N GLN A 54 -19.89 -19.38 -11.34
CA GLN A 54 -20.35 -20.77 -11.51
C GLN A 54 -21.61 -20.84 -12.37
N GLY A 55 -21.54 -21.62 -13.44
CA GLY A 55 -22.65 -21.82 -14.40
C GLY A 55 -22.83 -20.68 -15.42
N LYS A 56 -22.07 -19.60 -15.34
CA LYS A 56 -22.17 -18.45 -16.27
C LYS A 56 -20.91 -18.25 -17.10
N GLY A 57 -19.72 -18.57 -16.59
CA GLY A 57 -18.45 -18.40 -17.31
C GLY A 57 -17.43 -17.53 -16.57
N VAL A 58 -16.43 -17.06 -17.31
CA VAL A 58 -15.38 -16.16 -16.83
C VAL A 58 -15.61 -14.78 -17.42
N PHE A 59 -15.58 -13.75 -16.60
CA PHE A 59 -15.86 -12.36 -16.97
C PHE A 59 -14.65 -11.48 -16.69
N ALA A 60 -14.38 -10.50 -17.55
CA ALA A 60 -13.37 -9.49 -17.32
C ALA A 60 -13.79 -8.58 -16.19
N ARG A 61 -12.86 -8.27 -15.30
CA ARG A 61 -13.07 -7.36 -14.19
C ARG A 61 -12.37 -6.03 -14.38
N ASN A 62 -12.85 -5.01 -13.68
CA ASN A 62 -12.10 -3.78 -13.57
C ASN A 62 -10.91 -4.02 -12.62
N TRP A 63 -9.81 -4.50 -13.16
CA TRP A 63 -8.56 -4.76 -12.45
C TRP A 63 -8.02 -3.52 -11.70
N ARG A 64 -8.56 -2.32 -12.00
CA ARG A 64 -8.30 -1.06 -11.30
C ARG A 64 -9.26 -0.78 -10.16
N LYS A 65 -10.31 -1.60 -9.95
CA LYS A 65 -11.26 -1.47 -8.84
C LYS A 65 -11.18 -2.71 -7.95
N PRO A 66 -10.99 -2.56 -6.63
CA PRO A 66 -11.04 -3.70 -5.72
C PRO A 66 -12.45 -4.32 -5.75
N THR A 67 -12.51 -5.66 -5.84
CA THR A 67 -13.75 -6.41 -5.73
C THR A 67 -14.20 -6.44 -4.27
N PRO A 68 -15.48 -6.16 -3.94
CA PRO A 68 -16.00 -6.44 -2.61
C PRO A 68 -15.87 -7.95 -2.34
N ALA A 69 -15.08 -8.31 -1.33
CA ALA A 69 -14.90 -9.70 -0.93
C ALA A 69 -16.23 -10.26 -0.44
N HIS A 70 -16.83 -11.19 -1.18
CA HIS A 70 -17.86 -12.06 -0.64
C HIS A 70 -17.23 -12.96 0.43
N ALA A 71 -17.76 -12.85 1.65
CA ALA A 71 -17.38 -13.69 2.76
C ALA A 71 -17.55 -15.18 2.39
N ASN A 72 -16.45 -15.89 2.20
CA ASN A 72 -16.23 -17.29 2.56
C ASN A 72 -14.86 -17.76 2.07
N GLY A 73 -13.97 -18.02 3.02
CA GLY A 73 -12.87 -18.94 2.90
C GLY A 73 -11.59 -18.39 2.23
N ALA A 74 -10.60 -18.06 3.05
CA ALA A 74 -9.17 -18.13 2.80
C ALA A 74 -8.72 -17.98 1.33
N ALA A 75 -8.53 -16.75 0.87
CA ALA A 75 -7.70 -16.45 -0.28
C ALA A 75 -6.65 -15.42 0.13
N GLN A 76 -5.41 -15.81 -0.01
CA GLN A 76 -4.24 -14.99 0.23
C GLN A 76 -4.18 -13.90 -0.85
N GLY A 77 -4.58 -12.67 -0.51
CA GLY A 77 -4.41 -11.50 -1.38
C GLY A 77 -3.14 -10.74 -1.00
N VAL A 78 -2.17 -10.71 -1.89
CA VAL A 78 -0.90 -9.97 -1.72
C VAL A 78 -1.08 -8.46 -1.94
N ASP A 79 -2.18 -8.01 -2.56
CA ASP A 79 -2.38 -6.60 -2.98
C ASP A 79 -3.47 -5.82 -2.23
N SER A 80 -4.19 -6.44 -1.26
CA SER A 80 -5.36 -5.77 -0.68
C SER A 80 -5.02 -4.59 0.23
N ALA A 81 -3.82 -4.51 0.79
CA ALA A 81 -3.46 -3.46 1.74
C ALA A 81 -3.15 -2.13 1.05
N SER A 82 -2.44 -2.15 -0.07
CA SER A 82 -2.15 -0.94 -0.85
C SER A 82 -3.40 -0.42 -1.56
N VAL A 83 -4.28 -1.30 -2.00
CA VAL A 83 -5.55 -0.93 -2.66
C VAL A 83 -6.50 -0.24 -1.69
N GLU A 84 -6.67 -0.77 -0.48
CA GLU A 84 -7.52 -0.16 0.56
C GLU A 84 -6.98 1.21 1.01
N LEU A 85 -5.65 1.38 1.11
CA LEU A 85 -5.05 2.67 1.45
C LEU A 85 -5.18 3.67 0.30
N ASP A 86 -4.95 3.24 -0.93
CA ASP A 86 -5.07 4.07 -2.11
C ASP A 86 -6.49 4.63 -2.27
N ASP A 87 -7.51 3.79 -2.06
CA ASP A 87 -8.92 4.19 -2.11
C ASP A 87 -9.25 5.18 -0.98
N ALA A 88 -8.82 4.89 0.25
CA ALA A 88 -9.04 5.76 1.39
C ALA A 88 -8.37 7.14 1.22
N ILE A 89 -7.14 7.17 0.71
CA ILE A 89 -6.43 8.41 0.41
C ILE A 89 -7.08 9.13 -0.77
N ALA A 90 -7.53 8.43 -1.81
CA ALA A 90 -8.22 9.05 -2.93
C ALA A 90 -9.54 9.73 -2.49
N GLU A 91 -10.32 9.06 -1.66
CA GLU A 91 -11.54 9.62 -1.05
C GLU A 91 -11.23 10.84 -0.17
N ALA A 92 -10.18 10.72 0.67
CA ALA A 92 -9.78 11.81 1.56
C ALA A 92 -9.42 13.09 0.81
N PHE A 93 -8.81 12.98 -0.36
CA PHE A 93 -8.40 14.13 -1.17
C PHE A 93 -9.54 14.80 -1.92
N GLU A 94 -10.77 14.24 -1.92
CA GLU A 94 -11.99 14.94 -2.38
C GLU A 94 -12.51 15.96 -1.35
N ALA A 95 -12.02 15.94 -0.12
CA ALA A 95 -12.40 16.88 0.93
C ALA A 95 -11.69 18.24 0.77
N GLU A 96 -12.28 19.29 1.30
CA GLU A 96 -11.70 20.63 1.36
C GLU A 96 -10.48 20.69 2.31
N HIS A 97 -10.54 19.95 3.42
CA HIS A 97 -9.48 19.88 4.41
C HIS A 97 -9.04 18.42 4.59
N ILE A 98 -7.77 18.17 4.34
CA ILE A 98 -7.18 16.84 4.39
C ILE A 98 -6.29 16.72 5.60
N THR A 99 -6.53 15.71 6.43
CA THR A 99 -5.67 15.35 7.55
C THR A 99 -5.29 13.88 7.49
N ILE A 100 -4.00 13.58 7.62
CA ILE A 100 -3.49 12.21 7.63
C ILE A 100 -2.49 12.08 8.75
N ASP A 101 -2.79 11.19 9.70
CA ASP A 101 -1.84 10.77 10.73
C ASP A 101 -1.40 9.35 10.41
N ALA A 102 -0.11 9.14 10.27
CA ALA A 102 0.44 7.84 9.90
C ALA A 102 1.50 7.38 10.91
N TYR A 103 1.36 6.15 11.40
CA TYR A 103 2.41 5.41 12.09
C TYR A 103 2.80 4.21 11.25
N CYS A 104 4.02 4.19 10.74
CA CYS A 104 4.49 3.12 9.86
C CYS A 104 6.01 3.01 9.85
N LEU A 105 6.51 1.90 9.30
CA LEU A 105 7.95 1.61 9.26
C LEU A 105 8.69 2.55 8.31
N THR A 106 8.29 2.63 7.04
CA THR A 106 9.03 3.36 5.99
C THR A 106 8.23 4.46 5.28
N ALA A 107 6.93 4.56 5.52
CA ALA A 107 6.00 5.44 4.78
C ALA A 107 5.92 5.19 3.26
N GLU A 108 6.46 4.08 2.74
CA GLU A 108 6.44 3.73 1.32
C GLU A 108 5.02 3.67 0.75
N SER A 109 4.12 2.92 1.41
CA SER A 109 2.71 2.79 0.99
C SER A 109 1.99 4.14 1.03
N LEU A 110 2.23 4.97 2.04
CA LEU A 110 1.64 6.30 2.14
C LEU A 110 2.11 7.22 1.01
N ASN A 111 3.40 7.18 0.71
CA ASN A 111 3.98 7.94 -0.40
C ASN A 111 3.35 7.52 -1.74
N ALA A 112 3.24 6.20 -1.98
CA ALA A 112 2.61 5.66 -3.18
C ALA A 112 1.15 6.12 -3.33
N ALA A 113 0.37 6.15 -2.24
CA ALA A 113 -1.04 6.55 -2.24
C ALA A 113 -1.23 8.07 -2.44
N ILE A 114 -0.33 8.92 -1.90
CA ILE A 114 -0.43 10.38 -2.00
C ILE A 114 0.02 10.91 -3.38
N VAL A 115 1.05 10.31 -3.99
CA VAL A 115 1.61 10.76 -5.29
C VAL A 115 0.53 10.94 -6.39
N PRO A 116 -0.41 10.00 -6.62
CA PRO A 116 -1.46 10.19 -7.62
C PRO A 116 -2.37 11.39 -7.32
N GLN A 117 -2.67 11.65 -6.04
CA GLN A 117 -3.55 12.72 -5.63
C GLN A 117 -2.90 14.10 -5.82
N VAL A 118 -1.62 14.23 -5.49
CA VAL A 118 -0.85 15.46 -5.77
C VAL A 118 -0.78 15.72 -7.29
N ARG A 119 -0.69 14.69 -8.12
CA ARG A 119 -0.78 14.86 -9.58
C ARG A 119 -2.16 15.39 -10.03
N ARG A 120 -3.25 14.98 -9.35
CA ARG A 120 -4.59 15.49 -9.59
C ARG A 120 -4.70 16.96 -9.20
N ILE A 121 -4.06 17.36 -8.08
CA ILE A 121 -3.97 18.79 -7.68
C ILE A 121 -3.22 19.59 -8.75
N HIS A 122 -2.07 19.11 -9.22
CA HIS A 122 -1.31 19.79 -10.27
C HIS A 122 -2.08 19.96 -11.59
N ARG A 123 -3.05 19.08 -11.89
CA ARG A 123 -3.93 19.20 -13.06
C ARG A 123 -5.19 20.01 -12.80
N GLY A 124 -5.37 20.52 -11.57
CA GLY A 124 -6.56 21.27 -11.18
C GLY A 124 -7.82 20.41 -11.08
N GLU A 125 -7.67 19.09 -10.96
CA GLU A 125 -8.77 18.14 -10.75
C GLU A 125 -9.24 18.13 -9.29
N LEU A 126 -8.35 18.49 -8.37
CA LEU A 126 -8.59 18.64 -6.94
C LEU A 126 -8.09 20.01 -6.48
N THR A 127 -8.84 20.65 -5.59
CA THR A 127 -8.52 21.98 -5.07
C THR A 127 -8.79 22.04 -3.55
N PRO A 128 -8.09 21.23 -2.74
CA PRO A 128 -8.27 21.31 -1.29
C PRO A 128 -7.72 22.64 -0.76
N SER A 129 -8.32 23.16 0.30
CA SER A 129 -7.85 24.36 0.99
C SER A 129 -6.70 24.07 1.95
N SER A 130 -6.63 22.85 2.50
CA SER A 130 -5.52 22.48 3.37
C SER A 130 -5.14 21.01 3.28
N ILE A 131 -3.83 20.71 3.46
CA ILE A 131 -3.29 19.36 3.60
C ILE A 131 -2.37 19.33 4.81
N ARG A 132 -2.68 18.49 5.79
CA ARG A 132 -1.86 18.25 6.99
C ARG A 132 -1.53 16.78 7.10
N VAL A 133 -0.24 16.46 7.09
CA VAL A 133 0.25 15.09 7.25
C VAL A 133 1.21 15.04 8.43
N ARG A 134 0.92 14.17 9.39
CA ARG A 134 1.81 13.85 10.51
C ARG A 134 2.33 12.42 10.34
N LEU A 135 3.63 12.27 10.25
CA LEU A 135 4.29 10.98 10.12
C LEU A 135 5.05 10.63 11.40
N LEU A 136 4.63 9.56 12.05
CA LEU A 136 5.33 8.95 13.16
C LEU A 136 6.08 7.71 12.66
N ARG A 137 7.39 7.71 12.77
CA ARG A 137 8.27 6.66 12.26
C ARG A 137 9.22 6.13 13.35
N PRO A 138 9.84 4.96 13.19
CA PRO A 138 10.89 4.54 14.09
C PRO A 138 12.11 5.47 13.98
N SER A 139 12.83 5.61 15.09
CA SER A 139 14.13 6.29 15.10
C SER A 139 15.18 5.41 14.43
N ALA A 140 15.96 6.00 13.52
CA ALA A 140 17.06 5.31 12.86
C ALA A 140 18.16 4.85 13.85
N ASP A 141 18.33 5.60 14.96
CA ASP A 141 19.33 5.31 16.00
C ASP A 141 18.83 4.31 17.06
N ALA A 142 17.57 3.87 16.96
CA ALA A 142 17.02 2.93 17.93
C ALA A 142 17.45 1.49 17.61
N PRO A 143 17.70 0.67 18.63
CA PRO A 143 17.98 -0.76 18.46
C PRO A 143 16.70 -1.51 18.11
N LEU A 144 16.22 -1.35 16.87
CA LEU A 144 15.03 -2.04 16.38
C LEU A 144 15.28 -3.56 16.33
N ALA A 145 14.24 -4.34 16.64
CA ALA A 145 14.35 -5.80 16.63
C ALA A 145 14.44 -6.38 15.22
N ILE A 146 13.95 -5.66 14.22
CA ILE A 146 13.88 -6.03 12.79
C ILE A 146 14.15 -4.80 11.91
N PRO A 147 14.71 -4.98 10.69
CA PRO A 147 15.21 -6.24 10.12
C PRO A 147 16.46 -6.77 10.83
N ARG A 148 16.66 -8.08 10.76
CA ARG A 148 17.82 -8.72 11.38
C ARG A 148 18.38 -9.83 10.49
N ASN A 149 19.70 -9.89 10.34
CA ASN A 149 20.37 -10.96 9.60
C ASN A 149 20.14 -12.29 10.33
N VAL A 150 19.75 -13.35 9.60
CA VAL A 150 19.43 -14.68 10.15
C VAL A 150 20.69 -15.39 10.62
N ASP A 151 21.78 -15.27 9.86
CA ASP A 151 23.04 -15.97 10.10
C ASP A 151 23.94 -15.22 11.10
N ASP A 152 23.82 -13.88 11.16
CA ASP A 152 24.57 -13.01 12.06
C ASP A 152 23.63 -11.93 12.66
N PRO A 153 22.98 -12.21 13.79
CA PRO A 153 22.06 -11.27 14.42
C PRO A 153 22.66 -9.91 14.85
N GLU A 154 23.98 -9.82 14.96
CA GLU A 154 24.70 -8.60 15.34
C GLU A 154 25.12 -7.77 14.09
N ASP A 155 24.87 -8.24 12.88
CA ASP A 155 25.14 -7.51 11.64
C ASP A 155 24.28 -6.23 11.56
N PRO A 156 24.89 -5.01 11.58
CA PRO A 156 24.12 -3.77 11.58
C PRO A 156 23.53 -3.40 10.20
N ARG A 157 24.05 -3.97 9.10
CA ARG A 157 23.74 -3.56 7.73
C ARG A 157 22.26 -3.65 7.36
N PRO A 158 21.46 -4.64 7.81
CA PRO A 158 20.01 -4.63 7.56
C PRO A 158 19.29 -3.42 8.19
N LEU A 159 19.71 -2.99 9.39
CA LEU A 159 19.15 -1.80 10.04
C LEU A 159 19.61 -0.51 9.37
N GLU A 160 20.87 -0.42 8.95
CA GLU A 160 21.39 0.71 8.17
C GLU A 160 20.60 0.89 6.87
N ARG A 161 20.34 -0.22 6.13
CA ARG A 161 19.49 -0.20 4.94
C ARG A 161 18.06 0.26 5.26
N LEU A 162 17.48 -0.19 6.37
CA LEU A 162 16.15 0.27 6.81
C LEU A 162 16.16 1.78 7.09
N ALA A 163 17.16 2.29 7.78
CA ALA A 163 17.30 3.72 8.09
C ALA A 163 17.32 4.56 6.79
N GLU A 164 18.06 4.13 5.76
CA GLU A 164 18.07 4.77 4.45
C GLU A 164 16.67 4.79 3.80
N LEU A 165 15.94 3.67 3.83
CA LEU A 165 14.59 3.60 3.27
C LEU A 165 13.60 4.51 4.02
N ILE A 166 13.67 4.55 5.34
CA ILE A 166 12.87 5.44 6.18
C ILE A 166 13.09 6.91 5.76
N ASP A 167 14.35 7.31 5.60
CA ASP A 167 14.68 8.68 5.24
C ASP A 167 14.32 9.02 3.79
N VAL A 168 14.50 8.11 2.85
CA VAL A 168 14.15 8.31 1.44
C VAL A 168 12.65 8.58 1.28
N HIS A 169 11.79 7.77 1.90
CA HIS A 169 10.34 7.91 1.75
C HIS A 169 9.79 9.13 2.50
N ALA A 170 10.33 9.45 3.67
CA ALA A 170 9.93 10.66 4.41
C ALA A 170 10.30 11.93 3.63
N ARG A 171 11.53 12.03 3.10
CA ARG A 171 11.95 13.16 2.26
C ARG A 171 11.18 13.24 0.94
N SER A 172 10.79 12.11 0.37
CA SER A 172 9.95 12.10 -0.84
C SER A 172 8.60 12.74 -0.58
N LEU A 173 7.94 12.41 0.54
CA LEU A 173 6.67 13.05 0.95
C LEU A 173 6.85 14.54 1.25
N GLU A 174 7.89 14.89 1.98
CA GLU A 174 8.21 16.29 2.29
C GLU A 174 8.36 17.13 1.02
N ASN A 175 9.20 16.66 0.08
CA ASN A 175 9.42 17.36 -1.20
C ASN A 175 8.15 17.46 -2.04
N LEU A 176 7.33 16.38 -2.05
CA LEU A 176 6.08 16.34 -2.79
C LEU A 176 5.08 17.38 -2.27
N LEU A 177 4.91 17.49 -0.96
CA LEU A 177 4.01 18.44 -0.33
C LEU A 177 4.57 19.88 -0.36
N ALA A 178 5.88 20.04 -0.21
CA ALA A 178 6.55 21.34 -0.36
C ALA A 178 6.40 21.90 -1.79
N ASP A 179 6.41 21.08 -2.84
CA ASP A 179 6.19 21.52 -4.22
C ASP A 179 4.75 22.04 -4.42
N VAL A 180 3.75 21.41 -3.79
CA VAL A 180 2.36 21.87 -3.80
C VAL A 180 2.23 23.24 -3.14
N ALA A 181 2.86 23.44 -1.98
CA ALA A 181 2.88 24.72 -1.27
C ALA A 181 3.62 25.81 -2.05
N ALA A 182 4.80 25.47 -2.60
CA ALA A 182 5.64 26.44 -3.33
C ALA A 182 5.00 26.94 -4.64
N ARG A 183 4.01 26.22 -5.15
CA ARG A 183 3.24 26.60 -6.36
C ARG A 183 1.90 27.27 -6.04
N ASP A 184 1.61 27.54 -4.78
CA ASP A 184 0.33 28.09 -4.32
C ASP A 184 -0.89 27.29 -4.82
N LEU A 185 -0.75 25.95 -4.89
CA LEU A 185 -1.84 25.07 -5.34
C LEU A 185 -2.81 24.70 -4.20
N VAL A 186 -2.38 24.88 -2.96
CA VAL A 186 -3.14 24.66 -1.72
C VAL A 186 -2.73 25.71 -0.72
N ASP A 187 -3.70 26.36 -0.04
CA ASP A 187 -3.44 27.52 0.81
C ASP A 187 -2.64 27.19 2.08
N ASP A 188 -2.90 26.02 2.69
CA ASP A 188 -2.24 25.59 3.93
C ASP A 188 -1.73 24.15 3.78
N VAL A 189 -0.41 23.99 3.70
CA VAL A 189 0.23 22.67 3.61
C VAL A 189 1.22 22.50 4.77
N ALA A 190 0.98 21.48 5.60
CA ALA A 190 1.86 21.12 6.72
C ALA A 190 2.27 19.64 6.65
N PHE A 191 3.57 19.40 6.76
CA PHE A 191 4.13 18.06 6.90
C PHE A 191 5.02 18.03 8.14
N GLU A 192 4.67 17.19 9.10
CA GLU A 192 5.43 17.02 10.32
C GLU A 192 5.90 15.58 10.46
N VAL A 193 7.17 15.40 10.81
CA VAL A 193 7.77 14.09 11.08
C VAL A 193 8.26 14.04 12.52
N LYS A 194 7.85 13.00 13.24
CA LYS A 194 8.43 12.64 14.53
C LYS A 194 8.88 11.19 14.54
N GLN A 195 9.78 10.87 15.46
CA GLN A 195 10.35 9.54 15.59
C GLN A 195 10.21 8.99 17.00
N VAL A 196 10.06 7.65 17.09
CA VAL A 196 9.98 6.90 18.34
C VAL A 196 10.97 5.75 18.35
N ALA A 197 11.54 5.42 19.50
CA ALA A 197 12.46 4.30 19.67
C ALA A 197 11.70 2.97 19.90
N ILE A 198 10.78 2.65 18.98
CA ILE A 198 9.91 1.46 19.04
C ILE A 198 10.02 0.71 17.72
N THR A 199 10.19 -0.61 17.78
CA THR A 199 10.05 -1.46 16.59
C THR A 199 8.57 -1.55 16.22
N PRO A 200 8.14 -1.03 15.04
CA PRO A 200 6.74 -1.11 14.67
C PRO A 200 6.29 -2.54 14.42
N VAL A 201 5.22 -2.96 15.09
CA VAL A 201 4.53 -4.24 14.88
C VAL A 201 3.18 -4.05 14.19
N VAL A 202 2.76 -2.80 14.05
CA VAL A 202 1.55 -2.38 13.33
C VAL A 202 1.85 -1.14 12.51
N LYS A 203 1.05 -0.92 11.48
CA LYS A 203 0.92 0.37 10.80
C LYS A 203 -0.49 0.90 11.01
N VAL A 204 -0.60 2.20 11.20
CA VAL A 204 -1.87 2.88 11.47
C VAL A 204 -1.95 4.09 10.57
N TYR A 205 -3.12 4.28 9.96
CA TYR A 205 -3.46 5.48 9.22
C TYR A 205 -4.79 6.02 9.75
N LEU A 206 -4.80 7.27 10.17
CA LEU A 206 -5.99 8.01 10.59
C LEU A 206 -6.23 9.11 9.56
N ILE A 207 -7.38 9.09 8.91
CA ILE A 207 -7.63 9.87 7.71
C ILE A 207 -8.88 10.73 7.92
N ASN A 208 -8.75 12.04 7.75
CA ASN A 208 -9.80 13.05 7.84
C ASN A 208 -10.65 12.94 9.12
N GLU A 209 -10.05 12.44 10.20
CA GLU A 209 -10.73 12.19 11.48
C GLU A 209 -11.94 11.23 11.39
N MET A 210 -12.19 10.61 10.27
CA MET A 210 -13.37 9.79 9.99
C MET A 210 -13.03 8.34 9.73
N GLN A 211 -11.81 8.03 9.29
CA GLN A 211 -11.40 6.70 8.92
C GLN A 211 -10.09 6.30 9.60
N GLY A 212 -10.07 5.09 10.15
CA GLY A 212 -8.86 4.46 10.69
C GLY A 212 -8.57 3.14 9.98
N LEU A 213 -7.33 2.94 9.59
CA LEU A 213 -6.85 1.69 9.00
C LEU A 213 -5.68 1.15 9.83
N ILE A 214 -5.76 -0.12 10.22
CA ILE A 214 -4.67 -0.80 10.94
C ILE A 214 -4.21 -2.02 10.17
N GLY A 215 -2.89 -2.18 10.03
CA GLY A 215 -2.27 -3.37 9.48
C GLY A 215 -1.21 -3.94 10.42
N TYR A 216 -1.04 -5.25 10.44
CA TYR A 216 -0.05 -5.93 11.25
C TYR A 216 1.19 -6.24 10.42
N TYR A 217 2.35 -5.98 10.98
CA TYR A 217 3.63 -6.37 10.39
C TYR A 217 3.97 -7.81 10.79
N ALA A 218 3.75 -8.74 9.86
CA ALA A 218 4.19 -10.12 10.04
C ALA A 218 5.67 -10.24 9.68
N ILE A 219 6.46 -10.81 10.58
CA ILE A 219 7.89 -11.11 10.34
C ILE A 219 7.98 -12.28 9.36
N LYS A 220 8.79 -12.12 8.32
CA LYS A 220 8.99 -13.14 7.28
C LYS A 220 10.48 -13.23 6.92
N ASP A 221 10.86 -14.39 6.39
CA ASP A 221 12.17 -14.56 5.77
C ASP A 221 12.23 -13.77 4.46
N ASN A 222 13.30 -13.02 4.27
CA ASN A 222 13.56 -12.23 3.08
C ASN A 222 15.03 -12.34 2.68
N GLU A 223 15.33 -12.15 1.40
CA GLU A 223 16.70 -11.99 0.90
C GLU A 223 16.86 -10.57 0.37
N VAL A 224 17.86 -9.86 0.89
CA VAL A 224 18.11 -8.48 0.48
C VAL A 224 19.54 -8.33 -0.01
N ARG A 225 19.71 -7.47 -1.01
CA ARG A 225 21.04 -7.00 -1.43
C ARG A 225 21.40 -5.76 -0.63
N LEU A 226 22.54 -5.82 0.03
CA LEU A 226 23.12 -4.71 0.79
C LEU A 226 23.92 -3.77 -0.11
N ALA A 227 24.30 -2.61 0.41
CA ALA A 227 25.04 -1.57 -0.33
C ALA A 227 26.42 -2.06 -0.85
N ASP A 228 27.07 -2.97 -0.14
CA ASP A 228 28.33 -3.62 -0.54
C ASP A 228 28.15 -4.72 -1.61
N GLY A 229 26.92 -4.97 -2.06
CA GLY A 229 26.56 -5.98 -3.04
C GLY A 229 26.33 -7.37 -2.47
N ALA A 230 26.57 -7.62 -1.16
CA ALA A 230 26.28 -8.88 -0.52
C ALA A 230 24.76 -9.16 -0.51
N VAL A 231 24.40 -10.43 -0.68
CA VAL A 231 23.02 -10.89 -0.51
C VAL A 231 22.95 -11.62 0.81
N VAL A 232 22.06 -11.16 1.69
CA VAL A 232 21.88 -11.73 3.02
C VAL A 232 20.43 -12.14 3.26
N LYS A 233 20.23 -13.21 4.04
CA LYS A 233 18.92 -13.59 4.54
C LYS A 233 18.61 -12.78 5.80
N ILE A 234 17.42 -12.21 5.85
CA ILE A 234 16.99 -11.42 7.00
C ILE A 234 15.58 -11.83 7.44
N TRP A 235 15.30 -11.67 8.71
CA TRP A 235 13.93 -11.52 9.19
C TRP A 235 13.50 -10.08 8.96
N ASP A 236 12.44 -9.91 8.20
CA ASP A 236 11.94 -8.59 7.80
C ASP A 236 10.42 -8.52 7.86
N VAL A 237 9.86 -7.34 7.70
CA VAL A 237 8.42 -7.14 7.59
C VAL A 237 8.07 -6.57 6.22
N PHE A 238 7.03 -7.12 5.62
CA PHE A 238 6.52 -6.64 4.34
C PHE A 238 5.36 -5.67 4.56
N GLY A 239 5.68 -4.38 4.49
CA GLY A 239 4.69 -3.31 4.64
C GLY A 239 3.67 -3.28 3.51
N LEU A 240 4.12 -3.46 2.25
CA LEU A 240 3.28 -3.39 1.05
C LEU A 240 2.22 -4.51 0.98
N GLY A 241 2.49 -5.69 1.52
CA GLY A 241 1.56 -6.83 1.50
C GLY A 241 0.77 -7.02 2.80
N ALA A 242 0.84 -6.11 3.77
CA ALA A 242 0.10 -6.23 5.02
C ALA A 242 -1.35 -5.77 4.82
N LYS A 243 -2.31 -6.66 5.05
CA LYS A 243 -3.73 -6.34 4.98
C LYS A 243 -4.08 -5.22 5.97
N LEU A 244 -4.83 -4.24 5.50
CA LEU A 244 -5.40 -3.18 6.34
C LEU A 244 -6.82 -3.54 6.74
N TYR A 245 -7.16 -3.17 7.97
CA TYR A 245 -8.48 -3.40 8.57
C TYR A 245 -9.06 -2.04 8.95
N ALA A 246 -10.22 -1.71 8.37
CA ALA A 246 -10.97 -0.53 8.76
C ALA A 246 -11.45 -0.64 10.20
N GLN A 247 -11.38 0.45 10.94
CA GLN A 247 -11.77 0.54 12.33
C GLN A 247 -13.19 1.11 12.46
N GLY A 248 -14.01 0.53 13.35
CA GLY A 248 -15.28 1.14 13.74
C GLY A 248 -15.07 2.37 14.64
N ASP A 249 -16.13 3.14 14.90
CA ASP A 249 -16.06 4.43 15.59
C ASP A 249 -15.35 4.38 16.96
N GLU A 250 -15.63 3.34 17.76
CA GLU A 250 -15.02 3.16 19.09
C GLU A 250 -13.51 2.89 18.95
N GLN A 251 -13.13 1.94 18.07
CA GLN A 251 -11.73 1.62 17.82
C GLN A 251 -10.96 2.78 17.18
N LEU A 252 -11.63 3.57 16.34
CA LEU A 252 -11.04 4.77 15.75
C LEU A 252 -10.69 5.81 16.82
N ALA A 253 -11.57 6.00 17.81
CA ALA A 253 -11.31 6.90 18.93
C ALA A 253 -10.10 6.45 19.76
N GLU A 254 -10.01 5.15 20.07
CA GLU A 254 -8.86 4.55 20.76
C GLU A 254 -7.56 4.70 19.95
N CYS A 255 -7.59 4.47 18.64
CA CYS A 255 -6.44 4.64 17.76
C CYS A 255 -5.93 6.08 17.74
N ARG A 256 -6.83 7.07 17.75
CA ARG A 256 -6.47 8.49 17.84
C ARG A 256 -5.81 8.82 19.18
N GLU A 257 -6.42 8.39 20.30
CA GLU A 257 -5.84 8.62 21.63
C GLU A 257 -4.46 7.98 21.73
N TRP A 258 -4.31 6.75 21.19
CA TRP A 258 -3.03 6.07 21.14
C TRP A 258 -1.99 6.84 20.32
N PHE A 259 -2.33 7.29 19.11
CA PHE A 259 -1.44 8.06 18.25
C PHE A 259 -1.03 9.38 18.92
N GLU A 260 -1.98 10.14 19.44
CA GLU A 260 -1.72 11.40 20.14
C GLU A 260 -0.84 11.19 21.39
N SER A 261 -1.02 10.10 22.11
CA SER A 261 -0.17 9.78 23.27
C SER A 261 1.29 9.57 22.90
N LEU A 262 1.54 8.88 21.78
CA LEU A 262 2.90 8.72 21.25
C LEU A 262 3.44 10.05 20.72
N TRP A 263 2.64 10.75 19.92
CA TRP A 263 3.03 12.00 19.27
C TRP A 263 3.42 13.10 20.24
N THR A 264 2.68 13.21 21.35
CA THR A 264 2.87 14.29 22.32
C THR A 264 3.82 13.97 23.47
N LYS A 265 3.87 12.68 23.90
CA LYS A 265 4.58 12.31 25.13
C LYS A 265 5.92 11.64 24.88
N ILE A 266 6.09 10.89 23.79
CA ILE A 266 7.25 10.03 23.56
C ILE A 266 8.04 10.45 22.32
N ALA A 267 7.36 10.84 21.26
CA ALA A 267 7.98 11.15 19.97
C ALA A 267 8.85 12.41 20.04
N ARG A 268 9.96 12.37 19.30
CA ARG A 268 10.88 13.49 19.15
C ARG A 268 10.84 14.01 17.72
N SER A 269 10.98 15.31 17.55
CA SER A 269 11.16 15.90 16.20
C SER A 269 12.47 15.39 15.57
N VAL A 270 12.48 15.27 14.25
CA VAL A 270 13.63 14.82 13.46
C VAL A 270 14.54 15.99 13.15
#